data_1d5b650f62aec57a24de923121d92641
#
_entry.id   1d5b650f62aec57a24de923121d92641
#
_cell.length_a   1.000
_cell.length_b   1.000
_cell.length_c   1.000
_cell.angle_alpha   90.00
_cell.angle_beta   90.00
_cell.angle_gamma   90.00
#
_symmetry.space_group_name_H-M   'P 1'
#
loop_
_entity.id
_entity.type
_entity.pdbx_description
1 polymer ?
#
loop_
_entity_poly.entity_id
_entity_poly.type
_entity_poly.pdbx_seq_one_letter_code
_entity_poly.pdbx_strand_id
1 'polypeptide(L)'
;MKIFYAIQGTGNGHLSRAVELYPFLKKYGEVDFFLSGSNSNLKNNLPIKYKSKGVSLFYKHSGGLDYIKILRSLSLRVYSEAKSLPIEEYDLIINDFDFVTSLACSLKKIPCVHFGHQASFQSEKTPRPHKKNILGNFILEKFVKSNSHIGLHFENYDHHIYNPIIKEDIIKANPINDGHITVYLPQYATTHLEPHFLKQSNFHFEVFSKEFDRITCKNNITYFPIQNEQFTSSLIRCYGIITAGGFETPAE
;
A
#
# COMPACT_ATOMS: atom_id res chain seq x y z
N MET A 1 -6.67 16.70 19.85
CA MET A 1 -7.28 16.46 18.52
C MET A 1 -7.52 14.96 18.34
N LYS A 2 -8.66 14.56 17.79
CA LYS A 2 -8.94 13.15 17.41
C LYS A 2 -8.75 12.99 15.92
N ILE A 3 -7.90 12.05 15.52
CA ILE A 3 -7.54 11.79 14.12
C ILE A 3 -8.10 10.44 13.71
N PHE A 4 -8.86 10.40 12.61
CA PHE A 4 -9.27 9.18 11.95
C PHE A 4 -8.36 8.93 10.73
N TYR A 5 -7.63 7.82 10.74
CA TYR A 5 -6.75 7.45 9.63
C TYR A 5 -7.28 6.19 8.95
N ALA A 6 -7.79 6.35 7.74
CA ALA A 6 -8.29 5.25 6.93
C ALA A 6 -7.21 4.67 6.03
N ILE A 7 -7.04 3.36 6.07
CA ILE A 7 -6.03 2.60 5.34
C ILE A 7 -6.71 1.64 4.37
N GLN A 8 -6.36 1.75 3.09
CA GLN A 8 -6.77 0.76 2.09
C GLN A 8 -5.90 -0.49 2.17
N GLY A 9 -6.48 -1.62 2.56
CA GLY A 9 -5.81 -2.92 2.74
C GLY A 9 -5.73 -3.76 1.47
N THR A 10 -5.41 -3.15 0.31
CA THR A 10 -5.21 -3.88 -0.96
C THR A 10 -3.81 -4.44 -1.15
N GLY A 11 -2.90 -4.08 -0.26
CA GLY A 11 -1.50 -4.50 -0.22
C GLY A 11 -0.86 -4.01 1.08
N ASN A 12 0.42 -4.25 1.22
CA ASN A 12 1.15 -3.92 2.45
C ASN A 12 1.67 -2.47 2.49
N GLY A 13 1.77 -1.77 1.35
CA GLY A 13 2.36 -0.43 1.27
C GLY A 13 1.64 0.62 2.12
N HIS A 14 0.30 0.74 1.98
CA HIS A 14 -0.49 1.68 2.78
C HIS A 14 -0.35 1.42 4.29
N LEU A 15 -0.31 0.14 4.67
CA LEU A 15 -0.16 -0.24 6.08
C LEU A 15 1.25 0.04 6.59
N SER A 16 2.29 -0.23 5.81
CA SER A 16 3.69 0.10 6.13
C SER A 16 3.85 1.61 6.35
N ARG A 17 3.33 2.42 5.43
CA ARG A 17 3.34 3.89 5.56
C ARG A 17 2.61 4.37 6.82
N ALA A 18 1.46 3.80 7.14
CA ALA A 18 0.71 4.17 8.33
C ALA A 18 1.48 3.85 9.63
N VAL A 19 2.23 2.74 9.66
CA VAL A 19 3.11 2.38 10.78
C VAL A 19 4.19 3.43 10.98
N GLU A 20 4.86 3.87 9.91
CA GLU A 20 5.90 4.91 9.98
C GLU A 20 5.36 6.27 10.40
N LEU A 21 4.14 6.62 9.98
CA LEU A 21 3.51 7.90 10.32
C LEU A 21 2.94 7.95 11.74
N TYR A 22 2.55 6.81 12.30
CA TYR A 22 1.83 6.77 13.58
C TYR A 22 2.57 7.49 14.73
N PRO A 23 3.90 7.32 14.96
CA PRO A 23 4.62 8.03 16.01
C PRO A 23 4.57 9.56 15.87
N PHE A 24 4.49 10.06 14.64
CA PHE A 24 4.40 11.49 14.35
C PHE A 24 2.98 12.01 14.56
N LEU A 25 1.97 11.32 14.05
CA LEU A 25 0.56 11.72 14.20
C LEU A 25 0.12 11.73 15.66
N LYS A 26 0.60 10.76 16.46
CA LYS A 26 0.32 10.67 17.89
C LYS A 26 0.76 11.90 18.69
N LYS A 27 1.73 12.67 18.19
CA LYS A 27 2.16 13.95 18.83
C LYS A 27 1.08 15.03 18.75
N TYR A 28 0.12 14.92 17.82
CA TYR A 28 -0.94 15.89 17.60
C TYR A 28 -2.27 15.50 18.23
N GLY A 29 -2.40 14.25 18.67
CA GLY A 29 -3.63 13.79 19.33
C GLY A 29 -3.81 12.28 19.32
N GLU A 30 -5.02 11.88 19.67
CA GLU A 30 -5.46 10.48 19.61
C GLU A 30 -5.68 10.06 18.15
N VAL A 31 -5.13 8.91 17.75
CA VAL A 31 -5.23 8.40 16.38
C VAL A 31 -5.94 7.05 16.40
N ASP A 32 -7.10 6.99 15.78
CA ASP A 32 -7.83 5.75 15.53
C ASP A 32 -7.67 5.33 14.06
N PHE A 33 -7.29 4.07 13.84
CA PHE A 33 -7.14 3.52 12.51
C PHE A 33 -8.36 2.74 12.07
N PHE A 34 -8.71 2.94 10.81
CA PHE A 34 -9.69 2.14 10.07
C PHE A 34 -8.95 1.35 8.98
N LEU A 35 -9.06 0.04 8.98
CA LEU A 35 -8.49 -0.83 7.96
C LEU A 35 -9.61 -1.39 7.08
N SER A 36 -9.59 -1.05 5.81
CA SER A 36 -10.56 -1.47 4.81
C SER A 36 -9.90 -2.37 3.76
N GLY A 37 -10.49 -3.54 3.51
CA GLY A 37 -9.96 -4.53 2.59
C GLY A 37 -9.41 -5.78 3.27
N SER A 38 -9.13 -6.82 2.49
CA SER A 38 -8.76 -8.16 2.99
C SER A 38 -7.40 -8.67 2.52
N ASN A 39 -6.65 -7.87 1.76
CA ASN A 39 -5.45 -8.34 1.05
C ASN A 39 -4.13 -7.97 1.75
N SER A 40 -4.18 -7.27 2.88
CA SER A 40 -2.99 -6.98 3.68
C SER A 40 -2.72 -8.10 4.67
N ASN A 41 -1.50 -8.64 4.64
CA ASN A 41 -1.03 -9.72 5.52
C ASN A 41 0.05 -9.25 6.51
N LEU A 42 0.37 -7.96 6.52
CA LEU A 42 1.40 -7.41 7.38
C LEU A 42 0.92 -7.40 8.84
N LYS A 43 1.63 -8.09 9.73
CA LYS A 43 1.46 -7.93 11.17
C LYS A 43 1.93 -6.54 11.59
N ASN A 44 1.14 -5.84 12.36
CA ASN A 44 1.44 -4.48 12.81
C ASN A 44 0.90 -4.23 14.21
N ASN A 45 1.42 -3.19 14.87
CA ASN A 45 1.02 -2.77 16.21
C ASN A 45 0.16 -1.49 16.19
N LEU A 46 -0.48 -1.18 15.06
CA LEU A 46 -1.38 -0.03 14.98
C LEU A 46 -2.64 -0.28 15.81
N PRO A 47 -3.18 0.73 16.50
CA PRO A 47 -4.44 0.64 17.21
C PRO A 47 -5.63 0.68 16.23
N ILE A 48 -5.81 -0.42 15.48
CA ILE A 48 -6.90 -0.54 14.50
C ILE A 48 -8.22 -0.71 15.25
N LYS A 49 -8.99 0.35 15.32
CA LYS A 49 -10.28 0.42 16.01
C LYS A 49 -11.43 -0.11 15.17
N TYR A 50 -11.40 0.17 13.87
CA TYR A 50 -12.46 -0.22 12.95
C TYR A 50 -11.90 -1.03 11.79
N LYS A 51 -12.69 -2.02 11.34
CA LYS A 51 -12.34 -2.87 10.19
C LYS A 51 -13.53 -3.05 9.27
N SER A 52 -13.25 -3.08 7.96
CA SER A 52 -14.23 -3.39 6.93
C SER A 52 -13.62 -4.35 5.90
N LYS A 53 -14.46 -5.15 5.25
CA LYS A 53 -14.05 -5.85 4.01
C LYS A 53 -13.89 -4.89 2.84
N GLY A 54 -14.53 -3.72 2.93
CA GLY A 54 -14.39 -2.61 2.01
C GLY A 54 -14.54 -2.98 0.54
N VAL A 55 -13.93 -2.13 -0.29
CA VAL A 55 -13.75 -2.39 -1.72
C VAL A 55 -12.29 -2.77 -1.94
N SER A 56 -12.03 -4.05 -2.17
CA SER A 56 -10.67 -4.52 -2.46
C SER A 56 -10.35 -4.37 -3.95
N LEU A 57 -9.13 -3.92 -4.24
CA LEU A 57 -8.61 -3.96 -5.60
C LEU A 57 -8.10 -5.38 -5.87
N PHE A 58 -8.75 -6.06 -6.81
CA PHE A 58 -8.37 -7.42 -7.21
C PHE A 58 -7.49 -7.37 -8.45
N TYR A 59 -6.49 -8.25 -8.47
CA TYR A 59 -5.58 -8.41 -9.60
C TYR A 59 -5.84 -9.75 -10.30
N LYS A 60 -5.69 -9.76 -11.62
CA LYS A 60 -5.67 -10.97 -12.44
C LYS A 60 -4.32 -11.68 -12.25
N HIS A 61 -4.23 -12.96 -12.56
CA HIS A 61 -2.96 -13.69 -12.55
C HIS A 61 -1.87 -13.06 -13.43
N SER A 62 -2.27 -12.29 -14.45
CA SER A 62 -1.39 -11.52 -15.34
C SER A 62 -0.95 -10.15 -14.79
N GLY A 63 -1.30 -9.81 -13.54
CA GLY A 63 -0.91 -8.57 -12.86
C GLY A 63 -1.81 -7.35 -13.12
N GLY A 64 -2.78 -7.42 -14.06
CA GLY A 64 -3.73 -6.33 -14.30
C GLY A 64 -4.91 -6.34 -13.33
N LEU A 65 -5.62 -5.19 -13.16
CA LEU A 65 -6.82 -5.10 -12.33
C LEU A 65 -7.97 -5.98 -12.86
N ASP A 66 -8.65 -6.67 -11.94
CA ASP A 66 -9.88 -7.42 -12.22
C ASP A 66 -11.10 -6.55 -11.92
N TYR A 67 -11.50 -5.76 -12.90
CA TYR A 67 -12.59 -4.79 -12.76
C TYR A 67 -13.95 -5.43 -12.43
N ILE A 68 -14.19 -6.67 -12.88
CA ILE A 68 -15.45 -7.38 -12.60
C ILE A 68 -15.52 -7.73 -11.12
N LYS A 69 -14.42 -8.23 -10.54
CA LYS A 69 -14.37 -8.52 -9.10
C LYS A 69 -14.44 -7.24 -8.26
N ILE A 70 -13.79 -6.17 -8.71
CA ILE A 70 -13.87 -4.85 -8.04
C ILE A 70 -15.33 -4.36 -8.03
N LEU A 71 -16.01 -4.38 -9.18
CA LEU A 71 -17.41 -3.94 -9.29
C LEU A 71 -18.35 -4.80 -8.42
N ARG A 72 -18.15 -6.11 -8.38
CA ARG A 72 -18.94 -7.01 -7.52
C ARG A 72 -18.69 -6.80 -6.02
N SER A 73 -17.58 -6.20 -5.63
CA SER A 73 -17.30 -5.85 -4.24
C SER A 73 -18.05 -4.58 -3.78
N LEU A 74 -18.54 -3.76 -4.72
CA LEU A 74 -19.46 -2.65 -4.45
C LEU A 74 -20.84 -3.22 -4.13
N SER A 75 -21.22 -3.23 -2.86
CA SER A 75 -22.46 -3.82 -2.37
C SER A 75 -23.21 -2.84 -1.46
N LEU A 76 -24.49 -3.11 -1.23
CA LEU A 76 -25.31 -2.40 -0.22
C LEU A 76 -24.66 -2.41 1.17
N ARG A 77 -23.82 -3.43 1.43
CA ARG A 77 -23.03 -3.53 2.65
C ARG A 77 -22.01 -2.37 2.77
N VAL A 78 -21.28 -2.03 1.72
CA VAL A 78 -20.32 -0.91 1.72
C VAL A 78 -21.04 0.41 2.04
N TYR A 79 -22.24 0.61 1.49
CA TYR A 79 -23.07 1.77 1.82
C TYR A 79 -23.48 1.80 3.30
N SER A 80 -23.93 0.66 3.84
CA SER A 80 -24.30 0.54 5.25
C SER A 80 -23.10 0.78 6.18
N GLU A 81 -21.94 0.19 5.85
CA GLU A 81 -20.70 0.39 6.61
C GLU A 81 -20.26 1.87 6.58
N ALA A 82 -20.32 2.52 5.42
CA ALA A 82 -19.99 3.95 5.31
C ALA A 82 -20.95 4.83 6.16
N LYS A 83 -22.23 4.51 6.16
CA LYS A 83 -23.22 5.23 6.95
C LYS A 83 -23.01 5.09 8.47
N SER A 84 -22.54 3.92 8.91
CA SER A 84 -22.32 3.62 10.33
C SER A 84 -20.96 4.07 10.87
N LEU A 85 -20.01 4.47 10.01
CA LEU A 85 -18.70 4.95 10.46
C LEU A 85 -18.84 6.25 11.25
N PRO A 86 -18.36 6.31 12.51
CA PRO A 86 -18.55 7.47 13.39
C PRO A 86 -17.55 8.59 13.12
N ILE A 87 -17.39 8.99 11.85
CA ILE A 87 -16.39 9.98 11.42
C ILE A 87 -16.67 11.39 11.95
N GLU A 88 -17.91 11.65 12.43
CA GLU A 88 -18.33 12.89 13.05
C GLU A 88 -17.62 13.16 14.40
N GLU A 89 -17.07 12.12 15.01
CA GLU A 89 -16.39 12.22 16.31
C GLU A 89 -14.94 12.68 16.19
N TYR A 90 -14.45 12.91 14.95
CA TYR A 90 -13.05 13.20 14.66
C TYR A 90 -12.85 14.60 14.09
N ASP A 91 -11.77 15.26 14.56
CA ASP A 91 -11.40 16.60 14.13
C ASP A 91 -10.69 16.59 12.76
N LEU A 92 -9.98 15.49 12.44
CA LEU A 92 -9.25 15.31 11.20
C LEU A 92 -9.46 13.91 10.64
N ILE A 93 -9.81 13.83 9.35
CA ILE A 93 -9.94 12.57 8.63
C ILE A 93 -8.87 12.52 7.55
N ILE A 94 -7.93 11.56 7.68
CA ILE A 94 -6.91 11.24 6.69
C ILE A 94 -7.36 9.98 5.96
N ASN A 95 -7.51 10.06 4.66
CA ASN A 95 -7.97 8.98 3.81
C ASN A 95 -6.83 8.51 2.90
N ASP A 96 -6.21 7.39 3.25
CA ASP A 96 -5.17 6.74 2.45
C ASP A 96 -5.81 5.74 1.47
N PHE A 97 -6.44 6.30 0.45
CA PHE A 97 -7.07 5.62 -0.70
C PHE A 97 -8.21 4.66 -0.33
N ASP A 98 -8.94 4.92 0.76
CA ASP A 98 -10.08 4.09 1.17
C ASP A 98 -11.43 4.61 0.64
N PHE A 99 -12.17 3.73 -0.05
CA PHE A 99 -13.47 4.06 -0.63
C PHE A 99 -14.58 4.20 0.43
N VAL A 100 -14.57 3.36 1.49
CA VAL A 100 -15.62 3.35 2.51
C VAL A 100 -15.65 4.68 3.26
N THR A 101 -14.47 5.15 3.68
CA THR A 101 -14.32 6.46 4.33
C THR A 101 -14.65 7.61 3.38
N SER A 102 -14.23 7.52 2.11
CA SER A 102 -14.59 8.52 1.11
C SER A 102 -16.11 8.64 0.94
N LEU A 103 -16.81 7.50 0.89
CA LEU A 103 -18.28 7.46 0.81
C LEU A 103 -18.91 8.00 2.10
N ALA A 104 -18.41 7.63 3.28
CA ALA A 104 -18.87 8.14 4.56
C ALA A 104 -18.77 9.67 4.64
N CYS A 105 -17.61 10.23 4.29
CA CYS A 105 -17.38 11.68 4.25
C CYS A 105 -18.34 12.38 3.30
N SER A 106 -18.58 11.79 2.12
CA SER A 106 -19.53 12.33 1.14
C SER A 106 -20.98 12.31 1.64
N LEU A 107 -21.43 11.22 2.28
CA LEU A 107 -22.77 11.07 2.81
C LEU A 107 -23.06 12.03 3.97
N LYS A 108 -22.08 12.19 4.86
CA LYS A 108 -22.18 13.01 6.08
C LYS A 108 -21.73 14.46 5.89
N LYS A 109 -21.23 14.81 4.69
CA LYS A 109 -20.70 16.13 4.34
C LYS A 109 -19.54 16.57 5.25
N ILE A 110 -18.70 15.64 5.65
CA ILE A 110 -17.54 15.87 6.51
C ILE A 110 -16.29 15.96 5.62
N PRO A 111 -15.44 16.99 5.81
CA PRO A 111 -14.23 17.13 5.01
C PRO A 111 -13.22 16.05 5.35
N CYS A 112 -12.46 15.59 4.34
CA CYS A 112 -11.31 14.70 4.52
C CYS A 112 -10.14 15.10 3.65
N VAL A 113 -8.95 14.67 4.05
CA VAL A 113 -7.70 14.83 3.30
C VAL A 113 -7.39 13.52 2.60
N HIS A 114 -7.34 13.51 1.28
CA HIS A 114 -6.82 12.38 0.51
C HIS A 114 -5.28 12.38 0.62
N PHE A 115 -4.73 11.29 1.12
CA PHE A 115 -3.31 11.18 1.42
C PHE A 115 -2.67 10.00 0.69
N GLY A 116 -1.40 10.15 0.30
CA GLY A 116 -0.59 9.07 -0.22
C GLY A 116 -0.27 9.20 -1.71
N HIS A 117 0.30 8.12 -2.31
CA HIS A 117 0.74 8.16 -3.71
C HIS A 117 -0.40 8.46 -4.68
N GLN A 118 -1.55 7.83 -4.50
CA GLN A 118 -2.70 8.03 -5.37
C GLN A 118 -3.25 9.46 -5.30
N ALA A 119 -3.06 10.15 -4.18
CA ALA A 119 -3.44 11.54 -4.02
C ALA A 119 -2.60 12.49 -4.91
N SER A 120 -1.38 12.11 -5.29
CA SER A 120 -0.55 12.88 -6.21
C SER A 120 -1.20 13.07 -7.58
N PHE A 121 -2.03 12.10 -8.01
CA PHE A 121 -2.74 12.15 -9.29
C PHE A 121 -3.95 13.09 -9.30
N GLN A 122 -4.23 13.79 -8.21
CA GLN A 122 -5.17 14.92 -8.22
C GLN A 122 -4.55 16.15 -8.92
N SER A 123 -3.22 16.26 -8.97
CA SER A 123 -2.54 17.27 -9.78
C SER A 123 -2.34 16.83 -11.23
N GLU A 124 -2.61 17.74 -12.16
CA GLU A 124 -2.36 17.51 -13.59
C GLU A 124 -0.87 17.49 -13.96
N LYS A 125 -0.02 18.04 -13.07
CA LYS A 125 1.44 18.06 -13.26
C LYS A 125 2.10 16.69 -12.97
N THR A 126 1.39 15.80 -12.28
CA THR A 126 1.90 14.44 -12.00
C THR A 126 1.97 13.63 -13.29
N PRO A 127 3.14 13.05 -13.63
CA PRO A 127 3.32 12.26 -14.85
C PRO A 127 2.34 11.08 -14.91
N ARG A 128 1.82 10.83 -16.11
CA ARG A 128 0.89 9.73 -16.37
C ARG A 128 1.35 8.90 -17.55
N PRO A 129 1.03 7.60 -17.60
CA PRO A 129 1.37 6.75 -18.74
C PRO A 129 0.80 7.28 -20.05
N HIS A 130 1.57 7.21 -21.15
CA HIS A 130 1.10 7.59 -22.47
C HIS A 130 -0.13 6.79 -22.92
N LYS A 131 -0.18 5.47 -22.60
CA LYS A 131 -1.37 4.65 -22.83
C LYS A 131 -2.38 4.86 -21.72
N LYS A 132 -3.45 5.59 -22.03
CA LYS A 132 -4.54 5.86 -21.11
C LYS A 132 -5.37 4.59 -20.88
N ASN A 133 -5.38 4.09 -19.66
CA ASN A 133 -6.38 3.13 -19.21
C ASN A 133 -7.52 3.93 -18.59
N ILE A 134 -8.62 4.14 -19.34
CA ILE A 134 -9.75 4.98 -18.93
C ILE A 134 -10.31 4.54 -17.57
N LEU A 135 -10.43 3.24 -17.34
CA LEU A 135 -10.99 2.71 -16.11
C LEU A 135 -10.02 2.79 -14.93
N GLY A 136 -8.71 2.57 -15.20
CA GLY A 136 -7.66 2.78 -14.20
C GLY A 136 -7.57 4.25 -13.77
N ASN A 137 -7.62 5.19 -14.72
CA ASN A 137 -7.63 6.62 -14.43
C ASN A 137 -8.88 7.02 -13.65
N PHE A 138 -10.05 6.50 -14.02
CA PHE A 138 -11.28 6.74 -13.26
C PHE A 138 -11.16 6.29 -11.79
N ILE A 139 -10.56 5.12 -11.52
CA ILE A 139 -10.32 4.66 -10.16
C ILE A 139 -9.35 5.61 -9.45
N LEU A 140 -8.22 5.96 -10.05
CA LEU A 140 -7.25 6.86 -9.43
C LEU A 140 -7.84 8.23 -9.07
N GLU A 141 -8.72 8.78 -9.92
CA GLU A 141 -9.26 10.13 -9.75
C GLU A 141 -10.55 10.19 -8.93
N LYS A 142 -11.37 9.12 -8.97
CA LYS A 142 -12.73 9.15 -8.44
C LYS A 142 -12.98 8.20 -7.27
N PHE A 143 -12.02 7.30 -6.96
CA PHE A 143 -12.15 6.35 -5.87
C PHE A 143 -12.20 7.04 -4.51
N VAL A 144 -11.42 8.11 -4.35
CA VAL A 144 -11.48 8.96 -3.17
C VAL A 144 -11.95 10.36 -3.57
N LYS A 145 -13.08 10.77 -3.00
CA LYS A 145 -13.56 12.15 -3.01
C LYS A 145 -13.06 12.86 -1.77
N SER A 146 -12.36 13.98 -1.91
CA SER A 146 -11.79 14.73 -0.79
C SER A 146 -11.89 16.24 -1.02
N ASN A 147 -11.74 17.00 0.08
CA ASN A 147 -11.73 18.47 0.05
C ASN A 147 -10.32 19.02 -0.18
N SER A 148 -9.32 18.24 0.20
CA SER A 148 -7.90 18.55 0.02
C SER A 148 -7.11 17.27 -0.20
N HIS A 149 -5.88 17.39 -0.71
CA HIS A 149 -5.01 16.25 -0.93
C HIS A 149 -3.58 16.56 -0.54
N ILE A 150 -2.87 15.54 -0.10
CA ILE A 150 -1.43 15.51 0.13
C ILE A 150 -0.89 14.32 -0.63
N GLY A 151 -0.25 14.58 -1.76
CA GLY A 151 0.34 13.57 -2.63
C GLY A 151 1.72 13.15 -2.14
N LEU A 152 2.09 11.89 -2.40
CA LEU A 152 3.45 11.39 -2.24
C LEU A 152 3.95 10.92 -3.60
N HIS A 153 5.14 11.41 -4.02
CA HIS A 153 5.75 10.97 -5.27
C HIS A 153 7.29 11.05 -5.19
N PHE A 154 7.97 10.47 -6.16
CA PHE A 154 9.45 10.51 -6.24
C PHE A 154 10.00 11.92 -6.45
N GLU A 155 9.18 12.81 -7.03
CA GLU A 155 9.49 14.23 -7.21
C GLU A 155 8.30 15.10 -6.80
N ASN A 156 8.58 16.32 -6.39
CA ASN A 156 7.59 17.32 -5.97
C ASN A 156 7.03 18.05 -7.21
N TYR A 157 6.18 17.37 -7.97
CA TYR A 157 5.58 17.92 -9.20
C TYR A 157 4.66 19.11 -8.96
N ASP A 158 4.12 19.24 -7.75
CA ASP A 158 3.26 20.35 -7.34
C ASP A 158 3.41 20.63 -5.82
N HIS A 159 2.92 21.78 -5.36
CA HIS A 159 3.09 22.28 -3.97
C HIS A 159 2.44 21.40 -2.89
N HIS A 160 1.52 20.51 -3.24
CA HIS A 160 0.91 19.52 -2.33
C HIS A 160 1.42 18.10 -2.54
N ILE A 161 2.53 17.94 -3.26
CA ILE A 161 3.16 16.64 -3.51
C ILE A 161 4.52 16.64 -2.83
N TYR A 162 4.73 15.66 -1.97
CA TYR A 162 5.93 15.50 -1.15
C TYR A 162 6.65 14.20 -1.50
N ASN A 163 7.87 14.07 -1.00
CA ASN A 163 8.68 12.86 -1.17
C ASN A 163 8.03 11.64 -0.48
N PRO A 164 8.39 10.41 -0.91
CA PRO A 164 7.93 9.18 -0.28
C PRO A 164 8.27 9.14 1.22
N ILE A 165 7.44 8.45 1.99
CA ILE A 165 7.76 8.11 3.37
C ILE A 165 8.59 6.84 3.34
N ILE A 166 9.83 6.94 3.79
CA ILE A 166 10.77 5.83 3.85
C ILE A 166 10.86 5.34 5.29
N LYS A 167 10.97 4.03 5.48
CA LYS A 167 11.17 3.45 6.81
C LYS A 167 12.42 4.01 7.48
N GLU A 168 12.29 4.35 8.76
CA GLU A 168 13.39 4.90 9.54
C GLU A 168 14.60 3.95 9.56
N ASP A 169 14.37 2.64 9.63
CA ASP A 169 15.41 1.62 9.61
C ASP A 169 16.21 1.63 8.28
N ILE A 170 15.56 1.93 7.16
CA ILE A 170 16.23 2.05 5.85
C ILE A 170 17.03 3.35 5.77
N ILE A 171 16.44 4.48 6.21
CA ILE A 171 17.13 5.79 6.22
C ILE A 171 18.42 5.73 7.05
N LYS A 172 18.38 5.03 8.19
CA LYS A 172 19.53 4.92 9.12
C LYS A 172 20.49 3.79 8.77
N ALA A 173 20.15 2.94 7.81
CA ALA A 173 20.99 1.80 7.47
C ALA A 173 22.30 2.21 6.79
N ASN A 174 23.34 1.41 7.05
CA ASN A 174 24.52 1.37 6.22
C ASN A 174 24.37 0.16 5.28
N PRO A 175 24.03 0.37 4.00
CA PRO A 175 23.78 -0.73 3.09
C PRO A 175 25.06 -1.54 2.87
N ILE A 176 24.91 -2.85 2.83
CA ILE A 176 25.98 -3.80 2.52
C ILE A 176 25.54 -4.63 1.32
N ASN A 177 26.48 -5.33 0.71
CA ASN A 177 26.19 -6.17 -0.44
C ASN A 177 26.59 -7.63 -0.14
N ASP A 178 25.61 -8.44 0.23
CA ASP A 178 25.78 -9.89 0.47
C ASP A 178 25.64 -10.72 -0.84
N GLY A 179 25.49 -10.07 -1.98
CA GLY A 179 25.45 -10.71 -3.30
C GLY A 179 24.08 -11.31 -3.70
N HIS A 180 23.06 -11.25 -2.85
CA HIS A 180 21.73 -11.76 -3.19
C HIS A 180 20.84 -10.72 -3.84
N ILE A 181 19.80 -11.20 -4.53
CA ILE A 181 18.73 -10.38 -5.11
C ILE A 181 17.48 -10.57 -4.26
N THR A 182 16.98 -9.46 -3.69
CA THR A 182 15.70 -9.44 -2.99
C THR A 182 14.55 -9.40 -3.98
N VAL A 183 13.55 -10.29 -3.84
CA VAL A 183 12.41 -10.37 -4.76
C VAL A 183 11.11 -10.15 -4.00
N TYR A 184 10.34 -9.15 -4.41
CA TYR A 184 9.01 -8.86 -3.87
C TYR A 184 7.98 -8.67 -4.98
N LEU A 185 7.36 -9.79 -5.38
CA LEU A 185 6.35 -9.86 -6.44
C LEU A 185 5.07 -10.58 -5.92
N PRO A 186 4.40 -10.04 -4.90
CA PRO A 186 3.33 -10.74 -4.17
C PRO A 186 2.07 -11.04 -5.00
N GLN A 187 1.95 -10.46 -6.21
CA GLN A 187 0.85 -10.72 -7.14
C GLN A 187 1.08 -11.93 -8.03
N TYR A 188 2.32 -12.44 -8.09
CA TYR A 188 2.69 -13.58 -8.93
C TYR A 188 2.84 -14.84 -8.09
N ALA A 189 2.31 -15.96 -8.59
CA ALA A 189 2.57 -17.26 -8.00
C ALA A 189 4.06 -17.62 -8.12
N THR A 190 4.64 -18.17 -7.06
CA THR A 190 6.08 -18.51 -7.03
C THR A 190 6.43 -19.56 -8.10
N THR A 191 5.50 -20.46 -8.42
CA THR A 191 5.65 -21.45 -9.50
C THR A 191 5.91 -20.84 -10.88
N HIS A 192 5.43 -19.60 -11.13
CA HIS A 192 5.70 -18.89 -12.37
C HIS A 192 7.07 -18.20 -12.37
N LEU A 193 7.56 -17.78 -11.20
CA LEU A 193 8.82 -17.06 -11.05
C LEU A 193 10.02 -18.01 -10.98
N GLU A 194 9.87 -19.12 -10.29
CA GLU A 194 10.91 -20.09 -9.99
C GLU A 194 11.72 -20.54 -11.22
N PRO A 195 11.11 -20.93 -12.37
CA PRO A 195 11.88 -21.35 -13.54
C PRO A 195 12.80 -20.27 -14.11
N HIS A 196 12.49 -18.99 -13.88
CA HIS A 196 13.32 -17.86 -14.31
C HIS A 196 14.53 -17.68 -13.40
N PHE A 197 14.35 -17.81 -12.09
CA PHE A 197 15.42 -17.68 -11.11
C PHE A 197 16.39 -18.86 -11.14
N LEU A 198 15.89 -20.09 -11.32
CA LEU A 198 16.72 -21.28 -11.45
C LEU A 198 17.69 -21.23 -12.64
N LYS A 199 17.33 -20.52 -13.72
CA LYS A 199 18.22 -20.31 -14.88
C LYS A 199 19.39 -19.35 -14.59
N GLN A 200 19.31 -18.59 -13.51
CA GLN A 200 20.31 -17.58 -13.10
C GLN A 200 21.14 -18.11 -11.92
N SER A 201 21.83 -19.23 -12.10
CA SER A 201 22.55 -19.95 -11.04
C SER A 201 23.66 -19.15 -10.36
N ASN A 202 24.14 -18.06 -10.97
CA ASN A 202 25.16 -17.18 -10.41
C ASN A 202 24.62 -16.22 -9.34
N PHE A 203 23.31 -16.13 -9.19
CA PHE A 203 22.67 -15.29 -8.20
C PHE A 203 21.91 -16.13 -7.17
N HIS A 204 21.89 -15.66 -5.93
CA HIS A 204 21.01 -16.15 -4.90
C HIS A 204 19.78 -15.21 -4.82
N PHE A 205 18.58 -15.78 -4.71
CA PHE A 205 17.33 -15.02 -4.63
C PHE A 205 16.66 -15.18 -3.27
N GLU A 206 16.37 -14.09 -2.59
CA GLU A 206 15.54 -14.03 -1.40
C GLU A 206 14.12 -13.60 -1.80
N VAL A 207 13.19 -14.55 -1.88
CA VAL A 207 11.84 -14.35 -2.43
C VAL A 207 10.83 -14.24 -1.31
N PHE A 208 10.22 -13.05 -1.14
CA PHE A 208 9.17 -12.80 -0.15
C PHE A 208 7.79 -13.08 -0.75
N SER A 209 7.13 -14.12 -0.24
CA SER A 209 5.83 -14.58 -0.76
C SER A 209 4.89 -14.99 0.36
N LYS A 210 3.58 -14.74 0.14
CA LYS A 210 2.50 -15.21 1.03
C LYS A 210 2.22 -16.71 0.93
N GLU A 211 2.84 -17.39 -0.02
CA GLU A 211 2.68 -18.84 -0.22
C GLU A 211 3.49 -19.65 0.79
N PHE A 212 4.39 -19.00 1.53
CA PHE A 212 5.25 -19.63 2.53
C PHE A 212 4.97 -19.06 3.92
N ASP A 213 4.85 -19.93 4.91
CA ASP A 213 4.67 -19.61 6.32
C ASP A 213 5.97 -19.72 7.13
N ARG A 214 7.01 -20.33 6.53
CA ARG A 214 8.36 -20.52 7.07
C ARG A 214 9.43 -20.39 5.99
N ILE A 215 10.65 -20.10 6.40
CA ILE A 215 11.80 -20.03 5.50
C ILE A 215 12.02 -21.40 4.84
N THR A 216 12.10 -21.40 3.50
CA THR A 216 12.27 -22.62 2.71
C THR A 216 13.32 -22.39 1.64
N CYS A 217 14.39 -23.21 1.67
CA CYS A 217 15.48 -23.13 0.69
C CYS A 217 15.24 -24.15 -0.45
N LYS A 218 15.45 -23.72 -1.68
CA LYS A 218 15.37 -24.55 -2.86
C LYS A 218 16.40 -24.08 -3.89
N ASN A 219 17.48 -24.86 -4.08
CA ASN A 219 18.59 -24.49 -4.97
C ASN A 219 19.15 -23.08 -4.63
N ASN A 220 19.17 -22.17 -5.59
CA ASN A 220 19.63 -20.79 -5.44
C ASN A 220 18.52 -19.82 -4.99
N ILE A 221 17.42 -20.33 -4.42
CA ILE A 221 16.28 -19.54 -3.96
C ILE A 221 16.01 -19.83 -2.49
N THR A 222 15.87 -18.77 -1.68
CA THR A 222 15.34 -18.84 -0.34
C THR A 222 13.99 -18.10 -0.30
N TYR A 223 12.94 -18.82 0.01
CA TYR A 223 11.59 -18.28 0.19
C TYR A 223 11.40 -17.85 1.63
N PHE A 224 10.87 -16.66 1.79
CA PHE A 224 10.53 -16.05 3.08
C PHE A 224 9.03 -15.77 3.16
N PRO A 225 8.41 -15.94 4.35
CA PRO A 225 7.12 -15.35 4.63
C PRO A 225 7.20 -13.81 4.55
N ILE A 226 6.10 -13.16 4.21
CA ILE A 226 6.08 -11.69 4.17
C ILE A 226 6.06 -11.14 5.60
N GLN A 227 7.21 -10.71 6.08
CA GLN A 227 7.41 -10.06 7.37
C GLN A 227 8.28 -8.81 7.19
N ASN A 228 7.87 -7.71 7.84
CA ASN A 228 8.51 -6.41 7.62
C ASN A 228 10.00 -6.40 7.98
N GLU A 229 10.37 -6.93 9.14
CA GLU A 229 11.76 -6.94 9.62
C GLU A 229 12.69 -7.75 8.70
N GLN A 230 12.27 -8.96 8.32
CA GLN A 230 13.04 -9.82 7.42
C GLN A 230 13.19 -9.20 6.04
N PHE A 231 12.11 -8.61 5.51
CA PHE A 231 12.15 -7.92 4.22
C PHE A 231 13.08 -6.71 4.25
N THR A 232 12.96 -5.85 5.26
CA THR A 232 13.83 -4.68 5.44
C THR A 232 15.30 -5.09 5.57
N SER A 233 15.59 -6.14 6.35
CA SER A 233 16.96 -6.67 6.48
C SER A 233 17.51 -7.19 5.15
N SER A 234 16.71 -7.92 4.36
CA SER A 234 17.12 -8.39 3.04
C SER A 234 17.36 -7.22 2.09
N LEU A 235 16.48 -6.20 2.10
CA LEU A 235 16.61 -5.03 1.25
C LEU A 235 17.90 -4.24 1.52
N ILE A 236 18.26 -4.05 2.80
CA ILE A 236 19.48 -3.33 3.21
C ILE A 236 20.77 -4.05 2.75
N ARG A 237 20.72 -5.38 2.61
CA ARG A 237 21.89 -6.23 2.32
C ARG A 237 21.95 -6.77 0.90
N CYS A 238 20.97 -6.44 0.04
CA CYS A 238 20.90 -7.01 -1.28
C CYS A 238 21.88 -6.35 -2.28
N TYR A 239 22.26 -7.11 -3.28
CA TYR A 239 22.91 -6.59 -4.49
C TYR A 239 21.93 -5.77 -5.34
N GLY A 240 20.67 -6.18 -5.36
CA GLY A 240 19.61 -5.53 -6.11
C GLY A 240 18.24 -6.07 -5.76
N ILE A 241 17.20 -5.41 -6.24
CA ILE A 241 15.82 -5.77 -5.99
C ILE A 241 15.05 -6.01 -7.28
N ILE A 242 14.18 -7.03 -7.27
CA ILE A 242 13.14 -7.26 -8.27
C ILE A 242 11.79 -7.05 -7.60
N THR A 243 11.08 -6.00 -8.03
CA THR A 243 9.78 -5.64 -7.46
C THR A 243 8.76 -5.31 -8.56
N ALA A 244 7.48 -5.33 -8.20
CA ALA A 244 6.42 -4.82 -9.06
C ALA A 244 6.42 -3.28 -9.10
N GLY A 245 5.60 -2.71 -10.00
CA GLY A 245 5.43 -1.25 -10.14
C GLY A 245 4.61 -0.62 -8.99
N GLY A 246 4.79 -1.10 -7.76
CA GLY A 246 4.27 -0.46 -6.55
C GLY A 246 5.05 0.82 -6.23
N PHE A 247 4.57 1.60 -5.28
CA PHE A 247 5.21 2.88 -4.93
C PHE A 247 6.21 2.73 -3.78
N GLU A 248 5.83 2.03 -2.70
CA GLU A 248 6.61 2.01 -1.46
C GLU A 248 7.96 1.29 -1.65
N THR A 249 7.95 0.07 -2.17
CA THR A 249 9.18 -0.73 -2.31
C THR A 249 10.22 -0.10 -3.23
N PRO A 250 9.86 0.47 -4.42
CA PRO A 250 10.83 1.21 -5.22
C PRO A 250 11.33 2.52 -4.59
N ALA A 251 10.61 3.07 -3.61
CA ALA A 251 11.01 4.27 -2.89
C ALA A 251 12.06 3.99 -1.79
N GLU A 252 11.99 2.81 -1.18
CA GLU A 252 12.92 2.30 -0.18
C GLU A 252 14.24 1.86 -0.79
#